data_9403b4e50fdfe4bd6bcc45ff3f6a54c2
#
_entry.id   9403b4e50fdfe4bd6bcc45ff3f6a54c2
#
_cell.length_a   1.000
_cell.length_b   1.000
_cell.length_c   1.000
_cell.angle_alpha   90.00
_cell.angle_beta   90.00
_cell.angle_gamma   90.00
#
_symmetry.space_group_name_H-M   'P 1'
#
loop_
_entity.id
_entity.type
_entity.pdbx_description
1 polymer ?
#
loop_
_entity_poly.entity_id
_entity_poly.type
_entity_poly.pdbx_seq_one_letter_code
_entity_poly.pdbx_strand_id
1 'polypeptide(L)'
;MKRTILFLAAILPLVCCTTEPAAGPVECGPYTVNEITEGVYHIQDFCSENPAGEEFAEDGTPTHFNNCSDIYLICGTEKALLIDLSNRLNVEGAADSLRALVSERIGDLPLTITFTHNHGDHTGMLGAYLSMPARGSEEKASLQVENVDFALPKTDFEALAGWFEGVPYSLYDSCVFDLGGRTVETFNVPGHTAGSVVFFLRGENLLFAGDAIGSGHGVWIFNSEAFGQYYSAVPQLISFIEDPANGIDPAGLKIYGGHYWQRDWLEAGALSDAAAAALSGESADSTAVCRKGSGTLAPGEELGYGYIKDMQALLDDMSRGEAYAEPSGLGRPGLDTYFRHGLAIITWSADQASAFFSR
;
A
#
# COMPACT_ATOMS: atom_id res chain seq x y z
N MET A 1 61.43 42.58 -23.10
CA MET A 1 59.99 42.60 -22.83
C MET A 1 59.54 41.20 -22.35
N LYS A 2 59.43 41.02 -21.03
CA LYS A 2 58.92 39.77 -20.43
C LYS A 2 57.43 39.88 -20.21
N ARG A 3 56.64 39.02 -20.86
CA ARG A 3 55.19 38.92 -20.65
C ARG A 3 54.89 37.97 -19.47
N THR A 4 54.38 38.52 -18.40
CA THR A 4 53.88 37.76 -17.26
C THR A 4 52.45 37.33 -17.58
N ILE A 5 52.20 36.02 -17.61
CA ILE A 5 50.87 35.42 -17.74
C ILE A 5 50.34 35.22 -16.32
N LEU A 6 49.25 35.94 -16.01
CA LEU A 6 48.51 35.77 -14.76
C LEU A 6 47.51 34.63 -14.94
N PHE A 7 47.66 33.53 -14.19
CA PHE A 7 46.63 32.51 -14.08
C PHE A 7 45.60 32.91 -13.04
N LEU A 8 44.39 33.22 -13.48
CA LEU A 8 43.24 33.36 -12.60
C LEU A 8 42.68 31.99 -12.25
N ALA A 9 42.90 31.54 -11.03
CA ALA A 9 42.23 30.33 -10.52
C ALA A 9 40.80 30.68 -10.13
N ALA A 10 39.82 30.19 -10.87
CA ALA A 10 38.42 30.26 -10.49
C ALA A 10 38.17 29.30 -9.34
N ILE A 11 37.92 29.81 -8.15
CA ILE A 11 37.41 29.05 -7.01
C ILE A 11 35.90 28.86 -7.25
N LEU A 12 35.51 27.69 -7.66
CA LEU A 12 34.10 27.27 -7.61
C LEU A 12 33.71 27.05 -6.14
N PRO A 13 32.65 27.69 -5.64
CA PRO A 13 32.13 27.35 -4.33
C PRO A 13 31.63 25.87 -4.36
N LEU A 14 32.18 25.04 -3.49
CA LEU A 14 31.53 23.80 -3.10
C LEU A 14 30.21 24.16 -2.44
N VAL A 15 29.10 24.00 -3.16
CA VAL A 15 27.78 23.96 -2.55
C VAL A 15 27.72 22.66 -1.77
N CYS A 16 27.97 22.77 -0.48
CA CYS A 16 27.67 21.71 0.47
C CYS A 16 26.15 21.62 0.51
N CYS A 17 25.56 20.66 -0.21
CA CYS A 17 24.17 20.25 0.00
C CYS A 17 24.09 19.68 1.42
N THR A 18 23.82 20.52 2.39
CA THR A 18 23.25 20.06 3.65
C THR A 18 21.83 19.63 3.32
N THR A 19 21.61 18.33 3.15
CA THR A 19 20.27 17.78 3.22
C THR A 19 19.74 18.11 4.60
N GLU A 20 18.81 19.06 4.69
CA GLU A 20 18.03 19.21 5.91
C GLU A 20 17.39 17.84 6.18
N PRO A 21 17.38 17.39 7.45
CA PRO A 21 16.67 16.16 7.79
C PRO A 21 15.22 16.32 7.32
N ALA A 22 14.66 15.29 6.69
CA ALA A 22 13.28 15.27 6.26
C ALA A 22 12.39 15.77 7.41
N ALA A 23 11.52 16.72 7.12
CA ALA A 23 10.57 17.21 8.11
C ALA A 23 9.79 15.99 8.64
N GLY A 24 9.61 15.92 9.96
CA GLY A 24 8.85 14.81 10.56
C GLY A 24 7.42 14.73 10.00
N PRO A 25 6.69 13.67 10.32
CA PRO A 25 5.35 13.45 9.80
C PRO A 25 4.42 14.65 10.11
N VAL A 26 3.61 15.02 9.11
CA VAL A 26 2.66 16.12 9.19
C VAL A 26 1.26 15.56 9.36
N GLU A 27 0.49 16.10 10.30
CA GLU A 27 -0.91 15.73 10.52
C GLU A 27 -1.85 16.62 9.73
N CYS A 28 -2.85 16.01 9.09
CA CYS A 28 -3.91 16.72 8.38
C CYS A 28 -5.26 16.02 8.63
N GLY A 29 -6.05 16.51 9.60
CA GLY A 29 -7.25 15.82 10.04
C GLY A 29 -6.92 14.41 10.54
N PRO A 30 -7.62 13.37 10.04
CA PRO A 30 -7.37 11.98 10.43
C PRO A 30 -6.16 11.35 9.71
N TYR A 31 -5.41 12.09 8.93
CA TYR A 31 -4.28 11.58 8.16
C TYR A 31 -2.94 12.02 8.72
N THR A 32 -1.98 11.12 8.65
CA THR A 32 -0.55 11.40 8.86
C THR A 32 0.18 11.29 7.53
N VAL A 33 1.05 12.24 7.23
CA VAL A 33 1.77 12.30 5.97
C VAL A 33 3.26 12.27 6.22
N ASN A 34 3.95 11.37 5.54
CA ASN A 34 5.40 11.29 5.49
C ASN A 34 5.89 11.51 4.07
N GLU A 35 6.93 12.29 3.87
CA GLU A 35 7.62 12.35 2.60
C GLU A 35 8.68 11.24 2.54
N ILE A 36 8.49 10.29 1.62
CA ILE A 36 9.40 9.15 1.40
C ILE A 36 10.69 9.65 0.72
N THR A 37 10.51 10.43 -0.31
CA THR A 37 11.53 11.15 -1.06
C THR A 37 10.85 12.38 -1.66
N GLU A 38 11.61 13.34 -2.18
CA GLU A 38 11.07 14.59 -2.73
C GLU A 38 9.89 14.31 -3.67
N GLY A 39 8.70 14.82 -3.33
CA GLY A 39 7.48 14.68 -4.12
C GLY A 39 6.85 13.27 -4.13
N VAL A 40 7.28 12.37 -3.26
CA VAL A 40 6.65 11.05 -3.03
C VAL A 40 6.23 10.93 -1.58
N TYR A 41 4.94 10.77 -1.36
CA TYR A 41 4.35 10.82 -0.04
C TYR A 41 3.62 9.53 0.32
N HIS A 42 3.80 9.09 1.56
CA HIS A 42 2.98 8.11 2.24
C HIS A 42 1.95 8.86 3.08
N ILE A 43 0.69 8.56 2.86
CA ILE A 43 -0.45 9.13 3.59
C ILE A 43 -1.17 7.99 4.26
N GLN A 44 -1.25 8.04 5.58
CA GLN A 44 -1.87 6.99 6.37
C GLN A 44 -3.10 7.54 7.09
N ASP A 45 -4.23 6.85 7.00
CA ASP A 45 -5.34 7.06 7.88
C ASP A 45 -4.97 6.56 9.28
N PHE A 46 -5.38 7.27 10.31
CA PHE A 46 -4.99 6.89 11.65
C PHE A 46 -6.14 6.27 12.42
N CYS A 47 -5.94 5.05 12.86
CA CYS A 47 -7.00 4.20 13.36
C CYS A 47 -7.59 4.62 14.71
N SER A 48 -6.85 5.22 15.61
CA SER A 48 -7.41 5.61 16.92
C SER A 48 -8.47 6.70 16.82
N GLU A 49 -8.47 7.46 15.74
CA GLU A 49 -9.45 8.52 15.47
C GLU A 49 -10.48 8.10 14.41
N ASN A 50 -10.34 6.88 13.90
CA ASN A 50 -11.22 6.32 12.87
C ASN A 50 -12.11 5.23 13.45
N PRO A 51 -13.35 5.53 13.82
CA PRO A 51 -14.27 4.52 14.35
C PRO A 51 -14.79 3.54 13.29
N ALA A 52 -14.49 3.76 12.00
CA ALA A 52 -15.08 2.97 10.93
C ALA A 52 -14.57 1.54 10.84
N GLY A 53 -13.39 1.25 11.37
CA GLY A 53 -12.80 -0.09 11.34
C GLY A 53 -12.73 -0.75 12.71
N GLU A 54 -13.15 -0.06 13.78
CA GLU A 54 -13.00 -0.56 15.15
C GLU A 54 -14.35 -0.96 15.74
N GLU A 55 -14.40 -2.20 16.22
CA GLU A 55 -15.46 -2.66 17.09
C GLU A 55 -14.83 -3.05 18.43
N PHE A 56 -15.38 -2.51 19.50
CA PHE A 56 -14.94 -2.79 20.83
C PHE A 56 -16.04 -3.52 21.60
N ALA A 57 -15.65 -4.50 22.45
CA ALA A 57 -16.52 -5.06 23.45
C ALA A 57 -16.88 -4.01 24.50
N GLU A 58 -17.91 -4.27 25.35
CA GLU A 58 -18.36 -3.36 26.40
C GLU A 58 -17.24 -3.00 27.40
N ASP A 59 -16.24 -3.84 27.56
CA ASP A 59 -15.07 -3.62 28.43
C ASP A 59 -13.93 -2.84 27.75
N GLY A 60 -14.12 -2.40 26.51
CA GLY A 60 -13.14 -1.65 25.74
C GLY A 60 -12.10 -2.52 25.03
N THR A 61 -12.25 -3.84 25.06
CA THR A 61 -11.36 -4.75 24.31
C THR A 61 -11.67 -4.70 22.82
N PRO A 62 -10.68 -4.52 21.92
CA PRO A 62 -10.90 -4.62 20.48
C PRO A 62 -11.45 -5.99 20.11
N THR A 63 -12.54 -6.04 19.35
CA THR A 63 -13.14 -7.29 18.86
C THR A 63 -12.53 -7.73 17.52
N HIS A 64 -11.86 -6.84 16.84
CA HIS A 64 -11.05 -7.11 15.63
C HIS A 64 -10.01 -6.00 15.43
N PHE A 65 -9.05 -6.27 14.55
CA PHE A 65 -8.00 -5.32 14.24
C PHE A 65 -8.55 -4.19 13.39
N ASN A 66 -8.08 -2.98 13.68
CA ASN A 66 -8.32 -1.85 12.84
C ASN A 66 -7.62 -2.03 11.49
N ASN A 67 -8.29 -1.54 10.47
CA ASN A 67 -7.93 -1.70 9.09
C ASN A 67 -7.45 -0.37 8.48
N CYS A 68 -6.54 0.33 9.18
CA CYS A 68 -5.86 1.49 8.59
C CYS A 68 -5.26 1.12 7.24
N SER A 69 -5.44 1.96 6.24
CA SER A 69 -4.91 1.72 4.90
C SER A 69 -4.04 2.86 4.44
N ASP A 70 -3.03 2.51 3.68
CA ASP A 70 -2.04 3.43 3.19
C ASP A 70 -2.42 3.96 1.81
N ILE A 71 -2.13 5.24 1.60
CA ILE A 71 -2.30 5.95 0.34
C ILE A 71 -0.91 6.45 -0.08
N TYR A 72 -0.60 6.39 -1.36
CA TYR A 72 0.66 6.92 -1.88
C TYR A 72 0.42 7.97 -2.93
N LEU A 73 1.06 9.14 -2.78
CA LEU A 73 1.00 10.23 -3.74
C LEU A 73 2.38 10.43 -4.38
N ILE A 74 2.42 10.42 -5.70
CA ILE A 74 3.64 10.56 -6.49
C ILE A 74 3.47 11.78 -7.40
N CYS A 75 4.29 12.80 -7.22
CA CYS A 75 4.29 14.00 -8.04
C CYS A 75 5.42 13.94 -9.06
N GLY A 76 5.09 14.05 -10.33
CA GLY A 76 6.04 14.37 -11.39
C GLY A 76 6.09 15.87 -11.66
N THR A 77 6.64 16.26 -12.82
CA THR A 77 6.64 17.66 -13.26
C THR A 77 5.41 18.05 -14.07
N GLU A 78 4.64 17.09 -14.56
CA GLU A 78 3.49 17.32 -15.44
C GLU A 78 2.18 16.78 -14.86
N LYS A 79 2.24 15.74 -14.04
CA LYS A 79 1.09 15.05 -13.45
C LYS A 79 1.42 14.51 -12.08
N ALA A 80 0.38 14.22 -11.30
CA ALA A 80 0.46 13.46 -10.07
C ALA A 80 -0.35 12.16 -10.16
N LEU A 81 0.09 11.13 -9.44
CA LEU A 81 -0.59 9.85 -9.31
C LEU A 81 -0.91 9.61 -7.84
N LEU A 82 -2.17 9.33 -7.52
CA LEU A 82 -2.63 8.92 -6.20
C LEU A 82 -3.02 7.44 -6.25
N ILE A 83 -2.36 6.63 -5.43
CA ILE A 83 -2.58 5.20 -5.32
C ILE A 83 -3.36 4.93 -4.04
N ASP A 84 -4.54 4.34 -4.17
CA ASP A 84 -5.52 4.05 -3.13
C ASP A 84 -6.13 5.30 -2.45
N LEU A 85 -7.22 5.10 -1.74
CA LEU A 85 -8.01 6.15 -1.09
C LEU A 85 -8.47 5.76 0.32
N SER A 86 -7.71 4.92 1.03
CA SER A 86 -7.95 4.61 2.43
C SER A 86 -9.31 3.96 2.74
N ASN A 87 -9.56 3.72 4.01
CA ASN A 87 -10.84 3.32 4.54
C ASN A 87 -11.91 4.41 4.37
N ARG A 88 -13.17 3.99 4.44
CA ARG A 88 -14.26 4.95 4.62
C ARG A 88 -14.23 5.50 6.04
N LEU A 89 -13.69 6.70 6.20
CA LEU A 89 -13.62 7.39 7.48
C LEU A 89 -14.95 8.08 7.81
N ASN A 90 -15.49 7.79 8.98
CA ASN A 90 -16.70 8.46 9.50
C ASN A 90 -16.34 9.68 10.39
N VAL A 91 -15.19 10.29 10.14
CA VAL A 91 -14.71 11.49 10.82
C VAL A 91 -15.18 12.71 10.04
N GLU A 92 -15.76 13.70 10.72
CA GLU A 92 -16.20 14.94 10.10
C GLU A 92 -15.02 15.64 9.42
N GLY A 93 -15.19 16.05 8.17
CA GLY A 93 -14.13 16.72 7.40
C GLY A 93 -13.04 15.83 6.85
N ALA A 94 -13.09 14.49 7.03
CA ALA A 94 -12.04 13.59 6.53
C ALA A 94 -11.84 13.73 5.00
N ALA A 95 -12.93 13.81 4.24
CA ALA A 95 -12.85 13.99 2.79
C ALA A 95 -12.22 15.33 2.40
N ASP A 96 -12.56 16.40 3.12
CA ASP A 96 -11.98 17.73 2.88
C ASP A 96 -10.50 17.76 3.26
N SER A 97 -10.13 17.09 4.35
CA SER A 97 -8.73 16.96 4.78
C SER A 97 -7.89 16.21 3.74
N LEU A 98 -8.40 15.10 3.19
CA LEU A 98 -7.69 14.35 2.15
C LEU A 98 -7.50 15.21 0.88
N ARG A 99 -8.54 15.89 0.42
CA ARG A 99 -8.44 16.78 -0.73
C ARG A 99 -7.46 17.92 -0.51
N ALA A 100 -7.55 18.59 0.63
CA ALA A 100 -6.66 19.70 0.98
C ALA A 100 -5.19 19.25 1.01
N LEU A 101 -4.95 18.10 1.65
CA LEU A 101 -3.64 17.48 1.76
C LEU A 101 -3.03 17.17 0.40
N VAL A 102 -3.81 16.55 -0.51
CA VAL A 102 -3.33 16.21 -1.86
C VAL A 102 -3.15 17.50 -2.67
N SER A 103 -4.13 18.41 -2.67
CA SER A 103 -4.05 19.67 -3.44
C SER A 103 -2.87 20.54 -3.03
N GLU A 104 -2.53 20.62 -1.75
CA GLU A 104 -1.38 21.38 -1.27
C GLU A 104 -0.05 20.87 -1.88
N ARG A 105 0.04 19.56 -2.11
CA ARG A 105 1.27 18.91 -2.60
C ARG A 105 1.38 18.88 -4.11
N ILE A 106 0.26 18.74 -4.81
CA ILE A 106 0.27 18.68 -6.28
C ILE A 106 0.19 20.08 -6.93
N GLY A 107 -0.29 21.11 -6.19
CA GLY A 107 -0.55 22.42 -6.76
C GLY A 107 -1.55 22.33 -7.93
N ASP A 108 -1.15 22.84 -9.10
CA ASP A 108 -1.98 22.86 -10.32
C ASP A 108 -1.81 21.61 -11.20
N LEU A 109 -1.07 20.58 -10.75
CA LEU A 109 -0.88 19.37 -11.55
C LEU A 109 -2.19 18.60 -11.71
N PRO A 110 -2.49 18.07 -12.92
CA PRO A 110 -3.54 17.09 -13.10
C PRO A 110 -3.30 15.86 -12.24
N LEU A 111 -4.37 15.31 -11.64
CA LEU A 111 -4.31 14.14 -10.76
C LEU A 111 -4.95 12.93 -11.43
N THR A 112 -4.19 11.85 -11.54
CA THR A 112 -4.75 10.52 -11.83
C THR A 112 -4.87 9.73 -10.53
N ILE A 113 -6.06 9.15 -10.28
CA ILE A 113 -6.31 8.26 -9.15
C ILE A 113 -6.38 6.82 -9.65
N THR A 114 -5.67 5.94 -8.99
CA THR A 114 -5.65 4.49 -9.27
C THR A 114 -5.71 3.68 -7.99
N PHE A 115 -5.90 2.38 -8.10
CA PHE A 115 -6.06 1.49 -6.96
C PHE A 115 -5.16 0.26 -7.10
N THR A 116 -4.67 -0.23 -5.97
CA THR A 116 -3.96 -1.52 -5.90
C THR A 116 -4.94 -2.67 -6.12
N HIS A 117 -6.16 -2.54 -5.61
CA HIS A 117 -7.27 -3.50 -5.75
C HIS A 117 -8.60 -2.87 -5.31
N ASN A 118 -9.70 -3.64 -5.33
CA ASN A 118 -11.05 -3.09 -5.16
C ASN A 118 -11.64 -3.21 -3.74
N HIS A 119 -10.86 -3.54 -2.73
CA HIS A 119 -11.39 -3.60 -1.37
C HIS A 119 -11.78 -2.24 -0.81
N GLY A 120 -12.74 -2.25 0.13
CA GLY A 120 -13.35 -1.04 0.66
C GLY A 120 -12.41 -0.18 1.51
N ASP A 121 -11.37 -0.77 2.06
CA ASP A 121 -10.31 -0.12 2.82
C ASP A 121 -9.25 0.57 1.93
N HIS A 122 -9.28 0.31 0.63
CA HIS A 122 -8.44 0.99 -0.37
C HIS A 122 -9.24 1.94 -1.26
N THR A 123 -10.57 1.82 -1.28
CA THR A 123 -11.47 2.65 -2.10
C THR A 123 -12.42 3.50 -1.26
N GLY A 124 -12.30 3.47 0.06
CA GLY A 124 -13.29 3.96 1.00
C GLY A 124 -13.57 5.45 0.92
N MET A 125 -12.55 6.27 0.64
CA MET A 125 -12.68 7.71 0.48
C MET A 125 -12.91 8.16 -0.97
N LEU A 126 -13.42 7.27 -1.84
CA LEU A 126 -13.83 7.64 -3.21
C LEU A 126 -14.78 8.84 -3.22
N GLY A 127 -15.64 8.95 -2.19
CA GLY A 127 -16.51 10.10 -1.98
C GLY A 127 -15.79 11.43 -1.74
N ALA A 128 -14.46 11.44 -1.53
CA ALA A 128 -13.71 12.70 -1.49
C ALA A 128 -13.58 13.33 -2.89
N TYR A 129 -13.61 12.54 -3.94
CA TYR A 129 -13.41 12.98 -5.32
C TYR A 129 -14.66 12.84 -6.19
N LEU A 130 -15.57 11.93 -5.83
CA LEU A 130 -16.81 11.66 -6.58
C LEU A 130 -18.04 11.96 -5.75
N SER A 131 -19.00 12.70 -6.34
CA SER A 131 -20.38 12.69 -5.88
C SER A 131 -21.07 11.47 -6.50
N MET A 132 -21.36 10.48 -5.67
CA MET A 132 -22.03 9.25 -6.11
C MET A 132 -23.53 9.46 -6.10
N PRO A 133 -24.26 9.10 -7.18
CA PRO A 133 -25.72 9.19 -7.20
C PRO A 133 -26.34 8.19 -6.22
N ALA A 134 -27.56 8.51 -5.77
CA ALA A 134 -28.33 7.59 -4.95
C ALA A 134 -28.57 6.27 -5.70
N ARG A 135 -28.53 5.14 -4.98
CA ARG A 135 -28.76 3.82 -5.57
C ARG A 135 -30.15 3.78 -6.26
N GLY A 136 -30.14 3.45 -7.56
CA GLY A 136 -31.34 3.40 -8.40
C GLY A 136 -31.73 4.74 -9.03
N SER A 137 -30.92 5.79 -8.86
CA SER A 137 -31.05 7.05 -9.60
C SER A 137 -30.59 6.86 -11.06
N GLU A 138 -31.12 7.66 -11.96
CA GLU A 138 -30.64 7.82 -13.34
C GLU A 138 -29.47 8.83 -13.42
N GLU A 139 -29.15 9.49 -12.32
CA GLU A 139 -28.05 10.42 -12.24
C GLU A 139 -26.72 9.65 -12.35
N LYS A 140 -25.71 10.31 -12.90
CA LYS A 140 -24.35 9.79 -13.02
C LYS A 140 -23.45 10.40 -11.97
N ALA A 141 -22.34 9.74 -11.67
CA ALA A 141 -21.29 10.32 -10.84
C ALA A 141 -20.79 11.63 -11.44
N SER A 142 -20.31 12.52 -10.59
CA SER A 142 -19.67 13.77 -11.00
C SER A 142 -18.43 14.02 -10.16
N LEU A 143 -17.43 14.69 -10.75
CA LEU A 143 -16.25 15.11 -10.02
C LEU A 143 -16.59 16.20 -9.00
N GLN A 144 -16.02 16.08 -7.81
CA GLN A 144 -16.04 17.14 -6.80
C GLN A 144 -14.83 18.09 -6.91
N VAL A 145 -13.81 17.68 -7.68
CA VAL A 145 -12.58 18.42 -7.91
C VAL A 145 -12.26 18.40 -9.40
N GLU A 146 -11.85 19.52 -9.95
CA GLU A 146 -11.43 19.62 -11.36
C GLU A 146 -10.07 18.96 -11.59
N ASN A 147 -9.76 18.64 -12.85
CA ASN A 147 -8.49 18.04 -13.28
C ASN A 147 -8.15 16.69 -12.63
N VAL A 148 -9.17 15.87 -12.34
CA VAL A 148 -9.03 14.51 -11.82
C VAL A 148 -9.55 13.52 -12.86
N ASP A 149 -8.81 12.46 -13.10
CA ASP A 149 -9.22 11.29 -13.85
C ASP A 149 -8.91 10.00 -13.07
N PHE A 150 -9.52 8.89 -13.50
CA PHE A 150 -9.32 7.59 -12.88
C PHE A 150 -8.72 6.60 -13.87
N ALA A 151 -7.67 5.89 -13.45
CA ALA A 151 -7.13 4.75 -14.16
C ALA A 151 -7.31 3.51 -13.27
N LEU A 152 -8.09 2.53 -13.74
CA LEU A 152 -8.59 1.45 -12.91
C LEU A 152 -8.08 0.08 -13.38
N PRO A 153 -7.54 -0.78 -12.50
CA PRO A 153 -7.22 -2.17 -12.82
C PRO A 153 -8.48 -2.90 -13.32
N LYS A 154 -8.45 -3.33 -14.59
CA LYS A 154 -9.64 -3.83 -15.28
C LYS A 154 -10.29 -4.99 -14.56
N THR A 155 -9.52 -6.00 -14.18
CA THR A 155 -10.06 -7.22 -13.58
C THR A 155 -10.90 -6.95 -12.33
N ASP A 156 -10.47 -6.02 -11.49
CA ASP A 156 -11.18 -5.68 -10.24
C ASP A 156 -12.29 -4.63 -10.44
N PHE A 157 -12.18 -3.77 -11.45
CA PHE A 157 -13.07 -2.62 -11.58
C PHE A 157 -14.02 -2.68 -12.78
N GLU A 158 -13.90 -3.65 -13.71
CA GLU A 158 -14.81 -3.73 -14.87
C GLU A 158 -16.28 -3.87 -14.42
N ALA A 159 -16.55 -4.69 -13.41
CA ALA A 159 -17.90 -4.83 -12.84
C ALA A 159 -18.36 -3.60 -12.05
N LEU A 160 -17.47 -2.73 -11.64
CA LEU A 160 -17.70 -1.51 -10.89
C LEU A 160 -17.64 -0.26 -11.78
N ALA A 161 -17.38 -0.41 -13.08
CA ALA A 161 -17.20 0.71 -14.00
C ALA A 161 -18.40 1.66 -14.04
N GLY A 162 -19.60 1.16 -13.75
CA GLY A 162 -20.81 1.99 -13.61
C GLY A 162 -20.72 3.08 -12.52
N TRP A 163 -19.85 2.91 -11.52
CA TRP A 163 -19.63 3.93 -10.50
C TRP A 163 -18.90 5.17 -11.04
N PHE A 164 -18.19 5.00 -12.15
CA PHE A 164 -17.39 6.05 -12.79
C PHE A 164 -18.07 6.63 -14.03
N GLU A 165 -19.30 6.18 -14.36
CA GLU A 165 -20.06 6.79 -15.45
C GLU A 165 -20.34 8.26 -15.15
N GLY A 166 -19.92 9.14 -16.06
CA GLY A 166 -20.08 10.59 -15.92
C GLY A 166 -18.81 11.34 -15.54
N VAL A 167 -17.72 10.61 -15.22
CA VAL A 167 -16.39 11.17 -14.94
C VAL A 167 -15.36 10.56 -15.87
N PRO A 168 -14.20 11.22 -16.10
CA PRO A 168 -13.12 10.63 -16.89
C PRO A 168 -12.54 9.39 -16.19
N TYR A 169 -12.58 8.24 -16.85
CA TYR A 169 -11.91 7.03 -16.38
C TYR A 169 -11.43 6.15 -17.55
N SER A 170 -10.46 5.30 -17.26
CA SER A 170 -9.98 4.25 -18.15
C SER A 170 -9.78 2.93 -17.39
N LEU A 171 -9.95 1.81 -18.09
CA LEU A 171 -9.62 0.49 -17.56
C LEU A 171 -8.31 0.02 -18.19
N TYR A 172 -7.43 -0.62 -17.43
CA TYR A 172 -6.16 -1.17 -17.92
C TYR A 172 -5.90 -2.58 -17.39
N ASP A 173 -5.27 -3.40 -18.21
CA ASP A 173 -4.70 -4.70 -17.80
C ASP A 173 -3.26 -4.51 -17.27
N SER A 174 -2.51 -3.57 -17.87
CA SER A 174 -1.23 -3.04 -17.41
C SER A 174 -1.12 -1.59 -17.82
N CYS A 175 -0.38 -0.79 -17.09
CA CYS A 175 -0.23 0.64 -17.34
C CYS A 175 1.20 1.13 -17.05
N VAL A 176 1.62 2.14 -17.80
CA VAL A 176 2.80 2.95 -17.50
C VAL A 176 2.33 4.39 -17.39
N PHE A 177 2.40 4.94 -16.19
CA PHE A 177 2.08 6.33 -15.92
C PHE A 177 3.32 7.19 -16.09
N ASP A 178 3.33 8.01 -17.14
CA ASP A 178 4.34 9.07 -17.31
C ASP A 178 3.84 10.32 -16.60
N LEU A 179 4.56 10.74 -15.55
CA LEU A 179 4.19 11.88 -14.72
C LEU A 179 5.01 13.13 -15.04
N GLY A 180 5.87 13.06 -16.09
CA GLY A 180 6.88 14.05 -16.36
C GLY A 180 8.08 13.89 -15.42
N GLY A 181 9.18 13.36 -15.96
CA GLY A 181 10.40 13.07 -15.20
C GLY A 181 10.35 11.86 -14.26
N ARG A 182 9.17 11.30 -14.01
CA ARG A 182 8.93 10.07 -13.24
C ARG A 182 8.02 9.15 -14.00
N THR A 183 8.32 7.85 -13.91
CA THR A 183 7.53 6.79 -14.54
C THR A 183 7.13 5.76 -13.50
N VAL A 184 5.82 5.48 -13.40
CA VAL A 184 5.27 4.43 -12.54
C VAL A 184 4.70 3.32 -13.43
N GLU A 185 5.19 2.09 -13.25
CA GLU A 185 4.75 0.93 -14.02
C GLU A 185 4.02 -0.05 -13.15
N THR A 186 2.95 -0.64 -13.67
CA THR A 186 2.15 -1.65 -12.97
C THR A 186 2.64 -3.06 -13.25
N PHE A 187 2.51 -3.94 -12.25
CA PHE A 187 2.70 -5.37 -12.38
C PHE A 187 1.56 -6.11 -11.66
N ASN A 188 0.93 -7.08 -12.32
CA ASN A 188 -0.20 -7.82 -11.75
C ASN A 188 0.29 -8.91 -10.80
N VAL A 189 -0.22 -8.88 -9.57
CA VAL A 189 0.04 -9.91 -8.54
C VAL A 189 -1.31 -10.42 -8.01
N PRO A 190 -2.06 -11.18 -8.84
CA PRO A 190 -3.35 -11.71 -8.42
C PRO A 190 -3.21 -12.71 -7.28
N GLY A 191 -4.21 -12.74 -6.41
CA GLY A 191 -4.26 -13.64 -5.25
C GLY A 191 -5.05 -13.06 -4.11
N HIS A 192 -4.66 -11.94 -3.55
CA HIS A 192 -5.47 -11.22 -2.57
C HIS A 192 -6.82 -10.81 -3.19
N THR A 193 -6.78 -10.15 -4.34
CA THR A 193 -7.89 -10.10 -5.30
C THR A 193 -7.44 -10.62 -6.66
N ALA A 194 -8.37 -10.89 -7.56
CA ALA A 194 -8.05 -11.33 -8.91
C ALA A 194 -7.35 -10.26 -9.75
N GLY A 195 -7.57 -8.99 -9.43
CA GLY A 195 -7.01 -7.83 -10.12
C GLY A 195 -5.97 -7.04 -9.32
N SER A 196 -5.41 -7.63 -8.25
CA SER A 196 -4.36 -6.97 -7.46
C SER A 196 -3.17 -6.57 -8.31
N VAL A 197 -2.74 -5.31 -8.16
CA VAL A 197 -1.66 -4.65 -8.91
C VAL A 197 -0.67 -4.04 -7.95
N VAL A 198 0.60 -4.12 -8.27
CA VAL A 198 1.68 -3.40 -7.60
C VAL A 198 2.25 -2.34 -8.54
N PHE A 199 2.85 -1.28 -7.99
CA PHE A 199 3.31 -0.12 -8.74
C PHE A 199 4.80 0.12 -8.50
N PHE A 200 5.60 0.05 -9.55
CA PHE A 200 7.03 0.36 -9.52
C PHE A 200 7.29 1.82 -9.90
N LEU A 201 7.79 2.61 -8.98
CA LEU A 201 8.37 3.91 -9.33
C LEU A 201 9.82 3.67 -9.78
N ARG A 202 9.99 3.60 -11.10
CA ARG A 202 11.28 3.36 -11.73
C ARG A 202 12.22 4.55 -11.49
N GLY A 203 13.49 4.26 -11.32
CA GLY A 203 14.53 5.25 -11.06
C GLY A 203 14.71 5.61 -9.59
N GLU A 204 13.69 5.45 -8.76
CA GLU A 204 13.77 5.63 -7.30
C GLU A 204 13.75 4.29 -6.55
N ASN A 205 13.50 3.21 -7.26
CA ASN A 205 13.55 1.84 -6.76
C ASN A 205 12.53 1.58 -5.64
N LEU A 206 11.32 2.11 -5.81
CA LEU A 206 10.22 1.99 -4.86
C LEU A 206 9.11 1.10 -5.45
N LEU A 207 8.53 0.26 -4.60
CA LEU A 207 7.40 -0.61 -4.92
C LEU A 207 6.24 -0.33 -3.97
N PHE A 208 5.11 0.13 -4.50
CA PHE A 208 3.85 0.28 -3.75
C PHE A 208 2.99 -0.95 -4.01
N ALA A 209 2.77 -1.75 -2.99
CA ALA A 209 2.33 -3.13 -3.17
C ALA A 209 0.90 -3.41 -2.72
N GLY A 210 0.23 -2.45 -2.08
CA GLY A 210 -1.08 -2.70 -1.48
C GLY A 210 -1.03 -3.98 -0.62
N ASP A 211 -2.06 -4.80 -0.73
CA ASP A 211 -2.18 -6.05 0.03
C ASP A 211 -1.56 -7.27 -0.65
N ALA A 212 -1.01 -7.07 -1.85
CA ALA A 212 -0.40 -8.18 -2.58
C ALA A 212 0.97 -8.60 -2.02
N ILE A 213 1.75 -7.64 -1.49
CA ILE A 213 3.09 -7.88 -0.93
C ILE A 213 3.34 -6.94 0.24
N GLY A 214 3.74 -7.46 1.39
CA GLY A 214 4.18 -6.64 2.53
C GLY A 214 3.05 -6.01 3.36
N SER A 215 1.82 -6.47 3.20
CA SER A 215 0.70 -6.07 4.06
C SER A 215 0.79 -6.75 5.43
N GLY A 216 0.39 -6.06 6.48
CA GLY A 216 0.68 -6.39 7.87
C GLY A 216 0.36 -7.81 8.33
N HIS A 217 -0.90 -8.24 8.33
CA HIS A 217 -1.28 -9.62 8.69
C HIS A 217 -1.00 -10.66 7.59
N GLY A 218 -0.09 -10.32 6.69
CA GLY A 218 0.24 -11.14 5.54
C GLY A 218 -0.77 -11.02 4.41
N VAL A 219 -0.51 -11.74 3.34
CA VAL A 219 -1.41 -11.78 2.19
C VAL A 219 -2.61 -12.65 2.52
N TRP A 220 -3.80 -12.08 2.51
CA TRP A 220 -5.03 -12.83 2.73
C TRP A 220 -5.48 -13.50 1.46
N ILE A 221 -5.60 -14.82 1.51
CA ILE A 221 -6.06 -15.67 0.40
C ILE A 221 -7.43 -16.25 0.76
N PHE A 222 -8.44 -15.94 -0.04
CA PHE A 222 -9.82 -16.28 0.31
C PHE A 222 -10.29 -17.63 -0.25
N ASN A 223 -9.59 -18.19 -1.24
CA ASN A 223 -9.93 -19.49 -1.84
C ASN A 223 -8.75 -20.10 -2.60
N SER A 224 -8.91 -21.37 -3.02
CA SER A 224 -7.85 -22.13 -3.69
C SER A 224 -7.50 -21.61 -5.10
N GLU A 225 -8.44 -20.98 -5.81
CA GLU A 225 -8.17 -20.37 -7.12
C GLU A 225 -7.26 -19.17 -6.95
N ALA A 226 -7.60 -18.27 -6.00
CA ALA A 226 -6.79 -17.11 -5.61
C ALA A 226 -5.37 -17.53 -5.19
N PHE A 227 -5.24 -18.61 -4.41
CA PHE A 227 -3.93 -19.15 -4.04
C PHE A 227 -3.14 -19.61 -5.28
N GLY A 228 -3.78 -20.33 -6.20
CA GLY A 228 -3.13 -20.79 -7.44
C GLY A 228 -2.63 -19.63 -8.30
N GLN A 229 -3.40 -18.55 -8.37
CA GLN A 229 -3.00 -17.33 -9.05
C GLN A 229 -1.77 -16.69 -8.37
N TYR A 230 -1.81 -16.55 -7.04
CA TYR A 230 -0.72 -15.99 -6.25
C TYR A 230 0.56 -16.84 -6.34
N TYR A 231 0.41 -18.17 -6.22
CA TYR A 231 1.50 -19.13 -6.37
C TYR A 231 2.23 -18.99 -7.71
N SER A 232 1.50 -18.63 -8.76
CA SER A 232 2.04 -18.41 -10.09
C SER A 232 2.61 -16.98 -10.27
N ALA A 233 2.06 -15.99 -9.59
CA ALA A 233 2.42 -14.58 -9.77
C ALA A 233 3.73 -14.21 -9.08
N VAL A 234 4.00 -14.72 -7.88
CA VAL A 234 5.21 -14.39 -7.11
C VAL A 234 6.50 -14.72 -7.87
N PRO A 235 6.69 -15.92 -8.47
CA PRO A 235 7.87 -16.21 -9.28
C PRO A 235 7.99 -15.29 -10.50
N GLN A 236 6.89 -14.87 -11.10
CA GLN A 236 6.89 -13.93 -12.23
C GLN A 236 7.32 -12.53 -11.78
N LEU A 237 6.86 -12.07 -10.62
CA LEU A 237 7.30 -10.82 -10.02
C LEU A 237 8.81 -10.84 -9.73
N ILE A 238 9.32 -11.93 -9.19
CA ILE A 238 10.76 -12.13 -8.96
C ILE A 238 11.52 -12.04 -10.28
N SER A 239 11.07 -12.75 -11.30
CA SER A 239 11.69 -12.73 -12.62
C SER A 239 11.69 -11.34 -13.23
N PHE A 240 10.62 -10.57 -13.03
CA PHE A 240 10.51 -9.19 -13.47
C PHE A 240 11.50 -8.28 -12.73
N ILE A 241 11.63 -8.42 -11.42
CA ILE A 241 12.57 -7.62 -10.61
C ILE A 241 14.02 -7.96 -10.96
N GLU A 242 14.34 -9.23 -11.16
CA GLU A 242 15.69 -9.71 -11.45
C GLU A 242 16.12 -9.49 -12.91
N ASP A 243 15.20 -9.16 -13.82
CA ASP A 243 15.56 -8.87 -15.21
C ASP A 243 16.22 -7.48 -15.32
N PRO A 244 17.50 -7.40 -15.70
CA PRO A 244 18.24 -6.13 -15.83
C PRO A 244 17.59 -5.16 -16.83
N ALA A 245 16.79 -5.66 -17.78
CA ALA A 245 16.10 -4.82 -18.77
C ALA A 245 15.04 -3.92 -18.10
N ASN A 246 14.54 -4.31 -16.93
CA ASN A 246 13.55 -3.54 -16.19
C ASN A 246 14.16 -2.41 -15.35
N GLY A 247 15.50 -2.38 -15.17
CA GLY A 247 16.20 -1.29 -14.49
C GLY A 247 15.88 -1.18 -13.00
N ILE A 248 15.47 -2.28 -12.36
CA ILE A 248 15.23 -2.37 -10.92
C ILE A 248 16.52 -2.89 -10.27
N ASP A 249 16.96 -2.26 -9.18
CA ASP A 249 18.04 -2.79 -8.35
C ASP A 249 17.42 -3.61 -7.19
N PRO A 250 17.49 -4.94 -7.22
CA PRO A 250 16.90 -5.74 -6.15
C PRO A 250 17.48 -5.44 -4.77
N ALA A 251 18.77 -5.07 -4.69
CA ALA A 251 19.43 -4.82 -3.41
C ALA A 251 18.98 -3.51 -2.73
N GLY A 252 18.58 -2.54 -3.54
CA GLY A 252 18.08 -1.25 -3.06
C GLY A 252 16.56 -1.11 -3.11
N LEU A 253 15.81 -2.15 -3.52
CA LEU A 253 14.35 -2.07 -3.63
C LEU A 253 13.71 -1.89 -2.25
N LYS A 254 12.83 -0.89 -2.15
CA LYS A 254 12.03 -0.59 -0.97
C LYS A 254 10.57 -0.87 -1.27
N ILE A 255 9.89 -1.58 -0.37
CA ILE A 255 8.51 -2.02 -0.53
C ILE A 255 7.62 -1.33 0.50
N TYR A 256 6.55 -0.75 0.02
CA TYR A 256 5.52 -0.07 0.79
C TYR A 256 4.19 -0.81 0.60
N GLY A 257 3.69 -1.44 1.67
CA GLY A 257 2.46 -2.22 1.65
C GLY A 257 1.20 -1.38 1.81
N GLY A 258 0.05 -2.05 1.88
CA GLY A 258 -1.26 -1.42 2.05
C GLY A 258 -1.62 -1.11 3.50
N HIS A 259 -0.96 -1.76 4.48
CA HIS A 259 -1.20 -1.64 5.91
C HIS A 259 0.11 -1.52 6.67
N TYR A 260 0.81 -0.43 6.43
CA TYR A 260 2.19 -0.23 6.90
C TYR A 260 2.32 -0.23 8.43
N TRP A 261 1.33 0.29 9.14
CA TRP A 261 1.30 0.33 10.61
C TRP A 261 1.36 -1.07 11.26
N GLN A 262 0.97 -2.12 10.53
CA GLN A 262 1.02 -3.50 10.99
C GLN A 262 2.44 -4.11 10.90
N ARG A 263 3.38 -3.42 10.30
CA ARG A 263 4.74 -3.90 10.06
C ARG A 263 5.53 -4.16 11.33
N ASP A 264 5.38 -3.31 12.34
CA ASP A 264 6.08 -3.48 13.63
C ASP A 264 5.83 -4.86 14.24
N TRP A 265 4.67 -5.44 13.95
CA TRP A 265 4.32 -6.78 14.39
C TRP A 265 5.05 -7.87 13.61
N LEU A 266 5.25 -7.67 12.30
CA LEU A 266 6.02 -8.59 11.47
C LEU A 266 7.47 -8.65 11.94
N GLU A 267 8.08 -7.51 12.18
CA GLU A 267 9.49 -7.40 12.57
C GLU A 267 9.74 -7.91 13.98
N ALA A 268 8.82 -7.69 14.89
CA ALA A 268 8.92 -8.21 16.26
C ALA A 268 8.83 -9.74 16.33
N GLY A 269 8.50 -10.43 15.23
CA GLY A 269 8.28 -11.88 15.22
C GLY A 269 7.10 -12.32 16.11
N ALA A 270 6.33 -11.37 16.60
CA ALA A 270 5.32 -11.55 17.65
C ALA A 270 3.89 -11.28 17.11
N LEU A 271 3.68 -11.35 15.79
CA LEU A 271 2.36 -11.07 15.23
C LEU A 271 1.29 -11.99 15.83
N SER A 272 1.56 -13.30 15.93
CA SER A 272 0.63 -14.24 16.54
C SER A 272 0.42 -13.99 18.03
N ASP A 273 1.49 -13.66 18.76
CA ASP A 273 1.41 -13.39 20.18
C ASP A 273 0.66 -12.09 20.45
N ALA A 274 0.93 -11.05 19.67
CA ALA A 274 0.22 -9.78 19.76
C ALA A 274 -1.26 -9.92 19.34
N ALA A 275 -1.54 -10.69 18.26
CA ALA A 275 -2.90 -10.98 17.83
C ALA A 275 -3.66 -11.79 18.89
N ALA A 276 -3.04 -12.83 19.45
CA ALA A 276 -3.62 -13.64 20.51
C ALA A 276 -3.86 -12.82 21.77
N ALA A 277 -2.91 -11.95 22.18
CA ALA A 277 -3.06 -11.07 23.32
C ALA A 277 -4.19 -10.05 23.12
N ALA A 278 -4.29 -9.43 21.93
CA ALA A 278 -5.35 -8.51 21.62
C ALA A 278 -6.75 -9.16 21.64
N LEU A 279 -6.84 -10.40 21.15
CA LEU A 279 -8.11 -11.16 21.14
C LEU A 279 -8.46 -11.77 22.50
N SER A 280 -7.47 -12.11 23.34
CA SER A 280 -7.70 -12.67 24.67
C SER A 280 -7.98 -11.61 25.74
N GLY A 281 -7.80 -10.33 25.43
CA GLY A 281 -7.90 -9.24 26.40
C GLY A 281 -6.78 -9.23 27.45
N GLU A 282 -5.73 -10.04 27.30
CA GLU A 282 -4.63 -10.15 28.24
C GLU A 282 -3.62 -9.00 28.15
N SER A 283 -3.65 -8.23 27.06
CA SER A 283 -2.79 -7.06 26.91
C SER A 283 -3.43 -5.83 27.55
N ALA A 284 -2.82 -5.30 28.57
CA ALA A 284 -3.20 -4.03 29.18
C ALA A 284 -3.08 -2.83 28.19
N ASP A 285 -2.55 -3.05 27.01
CA ASP A 285 -2.33 -2.07 25.95
C ASP A 285 -2.74 -2.59 24.57
N SER A 286 -3.88 -3.29 24.51
CA SER A 286 -4.47 -3.73 23.23
C SER A 286 -4.76 -2.56 22.28
N THR A 287 -4.91 -1.35 22.82
CA THR A 287 -4.98 -0.11 22.04
C THR A 287 -3.62 0.33 21.49
N ALA A 288 -2.50 -0.23 21.95
CA ALA A 288 -1.17 0.10 21.39
C ALA A 288 -1.03 -0.34 19.95
N VAL A 289 -1.73 -1.40 19.58
CA VAL A 289 -1.79 -1.92 18.21
C VAL A 289 -2.42 -0.90 17.25
N CYS A 290 -3.31 -0.09 17.78
CA CYS A 290 -4.03 0.94 17.03
C CYS A 290 -3.52 2.35 17.34
N ARG A 291 -2.35 2.51 17.95
CA ARG A 291 -1.84 3.84 18.32
C ARG A 291 -1.02 4.46 17.20
N LYS A 292 -1.30 5.73 17.02
CA LYS A 292 -0.47 6.64 16.24
C LYS A 292 1.00 6.56 16.68
N GLY A 293 1.89 6.38 15.74
CA GLY A 293 3.34 6.36 15.99
C GLY A 293 4.01 5.03 15.71
N SER A 294 3.29 3.90 15.74
CA SER A 294 3.85 2.62 15.31
C SER A 294 3.93 2.50 13.78
N GLY A 295 3.19 3.32 13.06
CA GLY A 295 3.11 3.26 11.59
C GLY A 295 3.78 4.40 10.85
N THR A 296 4.50 5.29 11.51
CA THR A 296 5.27 6.31 10.79
C THR A 296 6.53 5.67 10.21
N LEU A 297 6.65 5.77 8.87
CA LEU A 297 7.86 5.34 8.17
C LEU A 297 9.08 6.09 8.72
N ALA A 298 9.92 5.40 9.48
CA ALA A 298 11.27 5.89 9.71
C ALA A 298 12.14 5.51 8.49
N PRO A 299 13.01 6.41 8.02
CA PRO A 299 13.93 6.07 6.93
C PRO A 299 14.75 4.83 7.26
N GLY A 300 14.74 3.83 6.38
CA GLY A 300 15.46 2.56 6.55
C GLY A 300 14.65 1.41 7.16
N GLU A 301 13.36 1.63 7.44
CA GLU A 301 12.47 0.60 7.98
C GLU A 301 11.61 -0.08 6.90
N GLU A 302 11.78 0.27 5.63
CA GLU A 302 11.03 -0.31 4.53
C GLU A 302 11.41 -1.78 4.32
N LEU A 303 10.41 -2.58 3.95
CA LEU A 303 10.67 -3.95 3.51
C LEU A 303 11.49 -3.91 2.21
N GLY A 304 12.42 -4.84 2.08
CA GLY A 304 13.25 -4.97 0.90
C GLY A 304 12.89 -6.19 0.05
N TYR A 305 13.64 -6.39 -1.03
CA TYR A 305 13.48 -7.55 -1.93
C TYR A 305 13.56 -8.90 -1.22
N GLY A 306 14.30 -8.97 -0.10
CA GLY A 306 14.35 -10.17 0.75
C GLY A 306 12.98 -10.66 1.19
N TYR A 307 12.03 -9.76 1.44
CA TYR A 307 10.65 -10.13 1.78
C TYR A 307 9.94 -10.89 0.63
N ILE A 308 10.15 -10.50 -0.62
CA ILE A 308 9.58 -11.22 -1.78
C ILE A 308 10.23 -12.60 -1.93
N LYS A 309 11.52 -12.73 -1.62
CA LYS A 309 12.21 -14.02 -1.60
C LYS A 309 11.71 -14.92 -0.46
N ASP A 310 11.44 -14.35 0.72
CA ASP A 310 10.82 -15.07 1.83
C ASP A 310 9.39 -15.54 1.43
N MET A 311 8.64 -14.72 0.69
CA MET A 311 7.33 -15.12 0.17
C MET A 311 7.44 -16.31 -0.80
N GLN A 312 8.42 -16.31 -1.71
CA GLN A 312 8.68 -17.45 -2.58
C GLN A 312 9.04 -18.70 -1.76
N ALA A 313 9.93 -18.56 -0.79
CA ALA A 313 10.32 -19.66 0.08
C ALA A 313 9.12 -20.21 0.87
N LEU A 314 8.24 -19.33 1.35
CA LEU A 314 6.97 -19.73 2.00
C LEU A 314 6.10 -20.57 1.08
N LEU A 315 5.91 -20.13 -0.17
CA LEU A 315 5.13 -20.88 -1.16
C LEU A 315 5.75 -22.26 -1.45
N ASP A 316 7.07 -22.34 -1.52
CA ASP A 316 7.81 -23.58 -1.70
C ASP A 316 7.64 -24.50 -0.48
N ASP A 317 7.74 -23.97 0.75
CA ASP A 317 7.52 -24.72 1.99
C ASP A 317 6.07 -25.25 2.08
N MET A 318 5.09 -24.42 1.73
CA MET A 318 3.68 -24.83 1.68
C MET A 318 3.48 -25.98 0.68
N SER A 319 4.14 -25.92 -0.48
CA SER A 319 4.05 -26.97 -1.51
C SER A 319 4.61 -28.32 -1.06
N ARG A 320 5.57 -28.31 -0.13
CA ARG A 320 6.17 -29.52 0.47
C ARG A 320 5.48 -29.97 1.76
N GLY A 321 4.53 -29.17 2.27
CA GLY A 321 3.92 -29.38 3.58
C GLY A 321 4.88 -29.10 4.75
N GLU A 322 5.86 -28.26 4.55
CA GLU A 322 6.94 -27.91 5.51
C GLU A 322 6.74 -26.52 6.12
N ALA A 323 5.79 -25.71 5.61
CA ALA A 323 5.55 -24.36 6.11
C ALA A 323 5.19 -24.39 7.60
N TYR A 324 5.80 -23.49 8.36
CA TYR A 324 5.35 -23.24 9.72
C TYR A 324 3.94 -22.64 9.69
N ALA A 325 3.03 -23.22 10.47
CA ALA A 325 1.63 -22.86 10.50
C ALA A 325 1.13 -22.68 11.93
N GLU A 326 0.37 -21.62 12.17
CA GLU A 326 -0.22 -21.30 13.48
C GLU A 326 -1.63 -20.71 13.30
N PRO A 327 -2.51 -20.80 14.31
CA PRO A 327 -3.82 -20.17 14.24
C PRO A 327 -3.70 -18.66 14.03
N SER A 328 -4.49 -18.10 13.10
CA SER A 328 -4.48 -16.64 12.86
C SER A 328 -5.13 -15.83 13.98
N GLY A 329 -6.06 -16.42 14.70
CA GLY A 329 -6.84 -15.70 15.70
C GLY A 329 -7.85 -14.68 15.15
N LEU A 330 -7.92 -14.49 13.82
CA LEU A 330 -8.75 -13.44 13.20
C LEU A 330 -10.26 -13.69 13.30
N GLY A 331 -10.70 -14.91 13.67
CA GLY A 331 -12.13 -15.25 13.73
C GLY A 331 -12.85 -15.17 12.38
N ARG A 332 -12.14 -15.08 11.25
CA ARG A 332 -12.69 -14.97 9.91
C ARG A 332 -12.68 -16.31 9.20
N PRO A 333 -13.85 -16.79 8.68
CA PRO A 333 -13.90 -18.04 7.91
C PRO A 333 -12.95 -18.01 6.72
N GLY A 334 -12.16 -19.07 6.55
CA GLY A 334 -11.20 -19.18 5.44
C GLY A 334 -9.87 -18.46 5.66
N LEU A 335 -9.71 -17.73 6.77
CA LEU A 335 -8.49 -17.05 7.17
C LEU A 335 -8.06 -17.50 8.57
N ASP A 336 -8.07 -18.82 8.80
CA ASP A 336 -7.88 -19.43 10.12
C ASP A 336 -6.42 -19.68 10.48
N THR A 337 -5.51 -19.61 9.50
CA THR A 337 -4.11 -20.02 9.68
C THR A 337 -3.14 -18.99 9.07
N TYR A 338 -2.12 -18.64 9.84
CA TYR A 338 -0.90 -17.99 9.33
C TYR A 338 0.10 -19.05 8.90
N PHE A 339 0.52 -19.00 7.64
CA PHE A 339 1.68 -19.73 7.14
C PHE A 339 2.84 -18.77 7.05
N ARG A 340 4.02 -19.17 7.53
CA ARG A 340 5.17 -18.25 7.68
C ARG A 340 6.47 -18.81 7.16
N HIS A 341 7.28 -17.90 6.58
CA HIS A 341 8.70 -18.08 6.32
C HIS A 341 9.41 -16.71 6.42
N GLY A 342 10.38 -16.59 7.32
CA GLY A 342 11.03 -15.30 7.59
C GLY A 342 9.99 -14.25 8.02
N LEU A 343 9.94 -13.12 7.31
CA LEU A 343 8.94 -12.07 7.51
C LEU A 343 7.67 -12.29 6.69
N ALA A 344 7.67 -13.21 5.73
CA ALA A 344 6.53 -13.44 4.86
C ALA A 344 5.43 -14.24 5.56
N ILE A 345 4.20 -13.80 5.37
CA ILE A 345 2.99 -14.43 5.90
C ILE A 345 1.96 -14.57 4.80
N ILE A 346 1.35 -15.74 4.71
CA ILE A 346 0.10 -15.99 3.98
C ILE A 346 -0.96 -16.38 5.00
N THR A 347 -2.09 -15.67 4.98
CA THR A 347 -3.25 -15.99 5.81
C THR A 347 -4.27 -16.69 4.95
N TRP A 348 -4.52 -17.96 5.27
CA TRP A 348 -5.41 -18.82 4.49
C TRP A 348 -6.02 -19.94 5.35
N SER A 349 -6.94 -20.71 4.77
CA SER A 349 -7.50 -21.90 5.42
C SER A 349 -6.54 -23.07 5.36
N ALA A 350 -6.23 -23.68 6.52
CA ALA A 350 -5.40 -24.88 6.60
C ALA A 350 -6.01 -26.05 5.81
N ASP A 351 -7.34 -26.22 5.86
CA ASP A 351 -8.04 -27.28 5.13
C ASP A 351 -7.93 -27.08 3.62
N GLN A 352 -8.11 -25.84 3.13
CA GLN A 352 -7.98 -25.54 1.71
C GLN A 352 -6.53 -25.69 1.23
N ALA A 353 -5.54 -25.28 2.04
CA ALA A 353 -4.13 -25.45 1.73
C ALA A 353 -3.78 -26.93 1.59
N SER A 354 -4.18 -27.75 2.56
CA SER A 354 -4.00 -29.22 2.52
C SER A 354 -4.64 -29.83 1.28
N ALA A 355 -5.88 -29.45 0.96
CA ALA A 355 -6.59 -29.95 -0.21
C ALA A 355 -5.97 -29.50 -1.55
N PHE A 356 -5.38 -28.30 -1.60
CA PHE A 356 -4.73 -27.77 -2.79
C PHE A 356 -3.48 -28.56 -3.17
N PHE A 357 -2.62 -28.85 -2.22
CA PHE A 357 -1.35 -29.56 -2.45
C PHE A 357 -1.47 -31.10 -2.45
N SER A 358 -2.65 -31.64 -2.10
CA SER A 358 -2.90 -33.10 -2.16
C SER A 358 -3.36 -33.59 -3.54
N ARG A 359 -3.51 -32.70 -4.50
CA ARG A 359 -3.92 -33.00 -5.89
C ARG A 359 -2.71 -33.28 -6.75
#